data_7e409a979c2300f5994944200e30a274
#
_entry.id   7e409a979c2300f5994944200e30a274
#
_cell.length_a   1.000
_cell.length_b   1.000
_cell.length_c   1.000
_cell.angle_alpha   90.00
_cell.angle_beta   90.00
_cell.angle_gamma   90.00
#
_symmetry.space_group_name_H-M   'P 1'
#
loop_
_entity.id
_entity.type
_entity.pdbx_description
1 polymer ?
#
loop_
_entity_poly.entity_id
_entity_poly.type
_entity_poly.pdbx_seq_one_letter_code
_entity_poly.pdbx_strand_id
1 'polypeptide(L)'
;CAQGAGGRRGHSQGSRGRCPAGETLRDSLTEEAHAVLADYLKAHMTFANGIRLNQHGCRIVALIGPTGVGKTTTLAKIAARFVLEQGVDAALITADTYRISAVEQLKTYSDIIGLPLEIVYTPQELQTALHKFRQKDLVLIDTAGRSQHNEFQMKELVDFLAANPRIER
;
A
#
# COMPACT_ATOMS: atom_id res chain seq x y z
N CYS A 1 -3.32 -66.20 -54.17
CA CYS A 1 -2.31 -65.13 -54.27
C CYS A 1 -2.89 -63.80 -53.82
N ALA A 2 -2.13 -63.16 -52.95
CA ALA A 2 -1.99 -61.74 -52.72
C ALA A 2 -3.07 -61.05 -51.88
N GLN A 3 -2.72 -60.76 -50.70
CA GLN A 3 -2.19 -59.47 -50.12
C GLN A 3 -3.29 -58.44 -49.92
N GLY A 4 -3.67 -58.13 -48.81
CA GLY A 4 -3.65 -57.49 -47.62
C GLY A 4 -3.19 -56.02 -47.70
N ALA A 5 -4.08 -55.06 -47.48
CA ALA A 5 -3.70 -53.67 -47.18
C ALA A 5 -4.54 -53.14 -45.98
N GLY A 6 -3.88 -52.95 -44.87
CA GLY A 6 -4.45 -52.41 -43.65
C GLY A 6 -4.67 -50.92 -43.78
N GLY A 7 -5.91 -50.54 -43.61
CA GLY A 7 -6.29 -49.09 -43.44
C GLY A 7 -6.07 -48.65 -42.04
N ARG A 8 -5.11 -47.74 -41.81
CA ARG A 8 -4.91 -46.99 -40.54
C ARG A 8 -6.03 -45.90 -40.42
N ARG A 9 -6.87 -46.05 -39.43
CA ARG A 9 -7.80 -44.99 -39.02
C ARG A 9 -7.01 -43.93 -38.28
N GLY A 10 -6.83 -42.79 -38.93
CA GLY A 10 -6.33 -41.59 -38.29
C GLY A 10 -7.37 -40.99 -37.35
N HIS A 11 -7.07 -40.96 -36.07
CA HIS A 11 -7.82 -40.15 -35.11
C HIS A 11 -7.42 -38.71 -35.36
N SER A 12 -8.28 -37.91 -36.00
CA SER A 12 -8.19 -36.47 -35.97
C SER A 12 -8.69 -35.97 -34.63
N GLN A 13 -7.75 -35.63 -33.74
CA GLN A 13 -8.06 -34.80 -32.57
C GLN A 13 -8.46 -33.42 -33.10
N GLY A 14 -9.75 -33.12 -33.03
CA GLY A 14 -10.28 -31.77 -33.23
C GLY A 14 -9.80 -30.89 -32.11
N SER A 15 -8.80 -30.08 -32.39
CA SER A 15 -8.46 -28.91 -31.54
C SER A 15 -9.68 -27.98 -31.53
N ARG A 16 -10.41 -27.97 -30.42
CA ARG A 16 -11.44 -26.95 -30.19
C ARG A 16 -10.71 -25.61 -30.04
N GLY A 17 -10.59 -24.89 -31.13
CA GLY A 17 -10.15 -23.53 -31.16
C GLY A 17 -11.08 -22.71 -30.26
N ARG A 18 -10.55 -22.22 -29.18
CA ARG A 18 -11.20 -21.20 -28.36
C ARG A 18 -11.36 -19.96 -29.23
N CYS A 19 -12.59 -19.53 -29.49
CA CYS A 19 -12.85 -18.30 -30.23
C CYS A 19 -12.31 -17.09 -29.43
N PRO A 20 -11.38 -16.31 -29.96
CA PRO A 20 -10.82 -15.14 -29.27
C PRO A 20 -11.80 -13.97 -29.10
N ALA A 21 -12.93 -14.00 -29.79
CA ALA A 21 -13.95 -12.94 -29.73
C ALA A 21 -14.66 -12.79 -28.40
N GLY A 22 -14.69 -13.82 -27.55
CA GLY A 22 -15.38 -13.75 -26.26
C GLY A 22 -14.53 -13.13 -25.14
N GLU A 23 -13.21 -13.21 -25.23
CA GLU A 23 -12.30 -12.59 -24.24
C GLU A 23 -12.19 -11.08 -24.49
N THR A 24 -12.02 -10.66 -25.73
CA THR A 24 -11.96 -9.23 -26.09
C THR A 24 -13.24 -8.46 -25.78
N LEU A 25 -14.41 -9.08 -25.91
CA LEU A 25 -15.70 -8.42 -25.59
C LEU A 25 -15.88 -8.29 -24.06
N ARG A 26 -15.44 -9.26 -23.28
CA ARG A 26 -15.48 -9.18 -21.82
C ARG A 26 -14.51 -8.11 -21.28
N ASP A 27 -13.33 -8.03 -21.86
CA ASP A 27 -12.31 -7.06 -21.45
C ASP A 27 -12.76 -5.63 -21.76
N SER A 28 -13.36 -5.38 -22.93
CA SER A 28 -13.91 -4.07 -23.29
C SER A 28 -15.10 -3.65 -22.40
N LEU A 29 -16.01 -4.58 -22.09
CA LEU A 29 -17.13 -4.29 -21.20
C LEU A 29 -16.68 -4.02 -19.75
N THR A 30 -15.61 -4.67 -19.29
CA THR A 30 -15.03 -4.39 -17.96
C THR A 30 -14.33 -3.03 -17.92
N GLU A 31 -13.61 -2.65 -18.96
CA GLU A 31 -12.98 -1.31 -19.06
C GLU A 31 -14.01 -0.19 -19.11
N GLU A 32 -15.07 -0.34 -19.90
CA GLU A 32 -16.19 0.62 -19.95
C GLU A 32 -16.90 0.73 -18.60
N ALA A 33 -17.15 -0.38 -17.91
CA ALA A 33 -17.76 -0.39 -16.59
C ALA A 33 -16.87 0.29 -15.54
N HIS A 34 -15.55 0.07 -15.60
CA HIS A 34 -14.58 0.74 -14.73
C HIS A 34 -14.54 2.25 -14.98
N ALA A 35 -14.59 2.68 -16.25
CA ALA A 35 -14.60 4.08 -16.60
C ALA A 35 -15.86 4.80 -16.08
N VAL A 36 -17.04 4.21 -16.30
CA VAL A 36 -18.33 4.73 -15.81
C VAL A 36 -18.34 4.81 -14.27
N LEU A 37 -17.85 3.76 -13.58
CA LEU A 37 -17.77 3.76 -12.13
C LEU A 37 -16.79 4.83 -11.63
N ALA A 38 -15.63 4.96 -12.26
CA ALA A 38 -14.65 5.97 -11.90
C ALA A 38 -15.20 7.39 -12.06
N ASP A 39 -15.93 7.66 -13.13
CA ASP A 39 -16.55 8.97 -13.37
C ASP A 39 -17.70 9.24 -12.39
N TYR A 40 -18.49 8.24 -12.06
CA TYR A 40 -19.51 8.35 -11.01
C TYR A 40 -18.88 8.67 -9.66
N LEU A 41 -17.82 7.96 -9.26
CA LEU A 41 -17.10 8.21 -8.01
C LEU A 41 -16.48 9.61 -7.99
N LYS A 42 -15.85 10.06 -9.09
CA LYS A 42 -15.30 11.42 -9.19
C LYS A 42 -16.34 12.51 -9.03
N ALA A 43 -17.55 12.29 -9.55
CA ALA A 43 -18.64 13.26 -9.46
C ALA A 43 -19.24 13.34 -8.03
N HIS A 44 -19.21 12.24 -7.27
CA HIS A 44 -19.91 12.13 -5.98
C HIS A 44 -19.00 12.07 -4.76
N MET A 45 -17.66 12.03 -4.95
CA MET A 45 -16.69 11.96 -3.87
C MET A 45 -15.66 13.09 -3.98
N THR A 46 -15.27 13.62 -2.81
CA THR A 46 -14.16 14.55 -2.72
C THR A 46 -12.84 13.78 -2.53
N PHE A 47 -11.88 14.01 -3.41
CA PHE A 47 -10.58 13.36 -3.35
C PHE A 47 -9.52 14.33 -2.83
N ALA A 48 -8.73 13.89 -1.84
CA ALA A 48 -7.60 14.66 -1.32
C ALA A 48 -6.37 14.68 -2.26
N ASN A 49 -6.45 14.05 -3.43
CA ASN A 49 -5.36 13.93 -4.42
C ASN A 49 -4.06 13.28 -3.86
N GLY A 50 -4.19 12.45 -2.83
CA GLY A 50 -3.09 11.71 -2.23
C GLY A 50 -2.14 12.57 -1.39
N ILE A 51 -1.00 11.97 -1.03
CA ILE A 51 0.06 12.64 -0.28
C ILE A 51 0.82 13.55 -1.25
N ARG A 52 0.83 14.85 -0.96
CA ARG A 52 1.62 15.84 -1.72
C ARG A 52 2.86 16.18 -0.93
N LEU A 53 4.03 16.11 -1.55
CA LEU A 53 5.27 16.53 -0.93
C LEU A 53 5.30 18.05 -0.79
N ASN A 54 5.95 18.52 0.27
CA ASN A 54 6.20 19.95 0.46
C ASN A 54 7.29 20.41 -0.51
N GLN A 55 7.18 21.62 -1.04
CA GLN A 55 8.26 22.22 -1.84
C GLN A 55 9.49 22.50 -0.98
N HIS A 56 9.28 22.79 0.29
CA HIS A 56 10.33 23.02 1.27
C HIS A 56 9.99 22.30 2.58
N GLY A 57 10.89 21.40 3.00
CA GLY A 57 10.82 20.69 4.27
C GLY A 57 10.10 19.34 4.20
N CYS A 58 10.29 18.58 5.26
CA CYS A 58 9.82 17.21 5.42
C CYS A 58 8.27 17.15 5.51
N ARG A 59 7.66 16.30 4.71
CA ARG A 59 6.25 15.91 4.87
C ARG A 59 6.17 14.74 5.85
N ILE A 60 5.30 14.84 6.84
CA ILE A 60 5.14 13.81 7.88
C ILE A 60 3.70 13.31 7.83
N VAL A 61 3.52 12.02 7.58
CA VAL A 61 2.20 11.40 7.44
C VAL A 61 2.10 10.18 8.35
N ALA A 62 1.05 10.12 9.18
CA ALA A 62 0.75 8.99 10.03
C ALA A 62 -0.46 8.21 9.52
N LEU A 63 -0.33 6.89 9.38
CA LEU A 63 -1.46 6.01 9.07
C LEU A 63 -2.14 5.58 10.37
N ILE A 64 -3.39 5.96 10.52
CA ILE A 64 -4.23 5.63 11.67
C ILE A 64 -5.40 4.74 11.27
N GLY A 65 -5.91 3.94 12.20
CA GLY A 65 -7.07 3.08 11.97
C GLY A 65 -7.06 1.81 12.83
N PRO A 66 -8.11 0.98 12.75
CA PRO A 66 -8.22 -0.25 13.54
C PRO A 66 -7.11 -1.26 13.24
N THR A 67 -7.02 -2.27 14.11
CA THR A 67 -6.11 -3.41 13.89
C THR A 67 -6.58 -4.23 12.68
N GLY A 68 -5.65 -4.74 11.88
CA GLY A 68 -5.94 -5.66 10.77
C GLY A 68 -6.41 -5.01 9.45
N VAL A 69 -6.59 -3.69 9.38
CA VAL A 69 -7.02 -2.99 8.15
C VAL A 69 -5.90 -2.78 7.11
N GLY A 70 -4.68 -3.25 7.38
CA GLY A 70 -3.58 -3.20 6.43
C GLY A 70 -2.75 -1.92 6.47
N LYS A 71 -2.71 -1.17 7.58
CA LYS A 71 -1.91 0.06 7.71
C LYS A 71 -0.44 -0.15 7.35
N THR A 72 0.24 -1.06 8.03
CA THR A 72 1.67 -1.38 7.82
C THR A 72 1.97 -1.76 6.37
N THR A 73 1.13 -2.62 5.78
CA THR A 73 1.29 -3.04 4.37
C THR A 73 1.05 -1.88 3.40
N THR A 74 0.04 -1.04 3.66
CA THR A 74 -0.26 0.14 2.84
C THR A 74 0.87 1.16 2.93
N LEU A 75 1.39 1.40 4.14
CA LEU A 75 2.52 2.30 4.37
C LEU A 75 3.76 1.86 3.59
N ALA A 76 4.10 0.56 3.61
CA ALA A 76 5.21 0.03 2.84
C ALA A 76 5.03 0.22 1.32
N LYS A 77 3.81 0.02 0.80
CA LYS A 77 3.49 0.26 -0.61
C LYS A 77 3.60 1.74 -1.00
N ILE A 78 3.12 2.64 -0.14
CA ILE A 78 3.25 4.08 -0.34
C ILE A 78 4.74 4.46 -0.36
N ALA A 79 5.53 3.99 0.62
CA ALA A 79 6.96 4.24 0.68
C ALA A 79 7.67 3.77 -0.59
N ALA A 80 7.42 2.52 -1.01
CA ALA A 80 8.02 1.95 -2.22
C ALA A 80 7.69 2.80 -3.47
N ARG A 81 6.44 3.23 -3.60
CA ARG A 81 6.01 4.05 -4.73
C ARG A 81 6.72 5.40 -4.78
N PHE A 82 6.80 6.11 -3.67
CA PHE A 82 7.49 7.40 -3.63
C PHE A 82 8.99 7.27 -3.89
N VAL A 83 9.62 6.25 -3.32
CA VAL A 83 11.08 6.05 -3.46
C VAL A 83 11.44 5.52 -4.85
N LEU A 84 10.79 4.45 -5.30
CA LEU A 84 11.17 3.77 -6.54
C LEU A 84 10.66 4.48 -7.79
N GLU A 85 9.48 5.09 -7.76
CA GLU A 85 8.89 5.76 -8.93
C GLU A 85 9.25 7.25 -9.00
N GLN A 86 9.42 7.92 -7.86
CA GLN A 86 9.60 9.38 -7.80
C GLN A 86 10.96 9.82 -7.27
N GLY A 87 11.82 8.88 -6.80
CA GLY A 87 13.15 9.19 -6.28
C GLY A 87 13.13 9.99 -4.96
N VAL A 88 12.05 9.90 -4.18
CA VAL A 88 11.85 10.66 -2.95
C VAL A 88 12.73 10.10 -1.84
N ASP A 89 13.44 10.96 -1.12
CA ASP A 89 14.21 10.58 0.06
C ASP A 89 13.28 10.45 1.27
N ALA A 90 12.98 9.20 1.65
CA ALA A 90 11.99 8.90 2.66
C ALA A 90 12.58 8.18 3.88
N ALA A 91 11.83 8.19 4.98
CA ALA A 91 12.11 7.40 6.18
C ALA A 91 10.83 6.82 6.77
N LEU A 92 10.97 5.72 7.50
CA LEU A 92 9.89 5.03 8.18
C LEU A 92 10.05 5.17 9.69
N ILE A 93 8.92 5.32 10.39
CA ILE A 93 8.85 5.25 11.84
C ILE A 93 7.72 4.28 12.18
N THR A 94 7.93 3.38 13.14
CA THR A 94 6.85 2.55 13.69
C THR A 94 6.65 2.83 15.16
N ALA A 95 5.39 3.03 15.53
CA ALA A 95 4.90 3.09 16.90
C ALA A 95 4.00 1.87 17.24
N ASP A 96 3.86 0.88 16.33
CA ASP A 96 3.16 -0.38 16.61
C ASP A 96 4.10 -1.38 17.28
N THR A 97 4.52 -1.06 18.49
CA THR A 97 5.46 -1.87 19.28
C THR A 97 4.79 -3.01 20.04
N TYR A 98 3.46 -3.03 20.09
CA TYR A 98 2.69 -4.13 20.72
C TYR A 98 2.74 -5.41 19.89
N ARG A 99 2.93 -5.30 18.59
CA ARG A 99 2.93 -6.42 17.65
C ARG A 99 4.33 -6.64 17.08
N ILE A 100 5.11 -7.54 17.70
CA ILE A 100 6.47 -7.89 17.27
C ILE A 100 6.50 -8.20 15.77
N SER A 101 5.54 -8.99 15.28
CA SER A 101 5.44 -9.34 13.86
C SER A 101 5.22 -8.13 12.93
N ALA A 102 4.56 -7.06 13.38
CA ALA A 102 4.38 -5.86 12.57
C ALA A 102 5.69 -5.08 12.43
N VAL A 103 6.47 -4.99 13.50
CA VAL A 103 7.81 -4.36 13.48
C VAL A 103 8.75 -5.13 12.55
N GLU A 104 8.80 -6.47 12.67
CA GLU A 104 9.62 -7.32 11.80
C GLU A 104 9.21 -7.21 10.33
N GLN A 105 7.90 -7.18 10.06
CA GLN A 105 7.37 -7.01 8.72
C GLN A 105 7.78 -5.66 8.13
N LEU A 106 7.64 -4.56 8.88
CA LEU A 106 8.01 -3.24 8.40
C LEU A 106 9.54 -3.12 8.21
N LYS A 107 10.32 -3.76 9.09
CA LYS A 107 11.78 -3.85 8.95
C LYS A 107 12.18 -4.55 7.65
N THR A 108 11.53 -5.69 7.35
CA THR A 108 11.77 -6.40 6.09
C THR A 108 11.48 -5.50 4.88
N TYR A 109 10.38 -4.75 4.90
CA TYR A 109 10.08 -3.81 3.82
C TYR A 109 11.09 -2.67 3.74
N SER A 110 11.51 -2.11 4.89
CA SER A 110 12.52 -1.04 4.91
C SER A 110 13.85 -1.49 4.33
N ASP A 111 14.27 -2.71 4.64
CA ASP A 111 15.50 -3.31 4.11
C ASP A 111 15.42 -3.54 2.58
N ILE A 112 14.27 -4.04 2.08
CA ILE A 112 14.06 -4.26 0.64
C ILE A 112 14.06 -2.94 -0.14
N ILE A 113 13.43 -1.90 0.40
CA ILE A 113 13.33 -0.58 -0.28
C ILE A 113 14.60 0.25 -0.07
N GLY A 114 15.42 -0.08 0.94
CA GLY A 114 16.62 0.67 1.31
C GLY A 114 16.33 1.93 2.14
N LEU A 115 15.28 1.89 2.97
CA LEU A 115 14.88 3.03 3.79
C LEU A 115 15.32 2.91 5.24
N PRO A 116 15.71 4.01 5.91
CA PRO A 116 15.91 3.99 7.35
C PRO A 116 14.58 3.81 8.09
N LEU A 117 14.61 2.97 9.14
CA LEU A 117 13.48 2.71 10.03
C LEU A 117 13.87 3.03 11.47
N GLU A 118 12.99 3.77 12.17
CA GLU A 118 13.08 3.98 13.63
C GLU A 118 11.87 3.36 14.32
N ILE A 119 12.10 2.73 15.47
CA ILE A 119 11.08 2.17 16.35
C ILE A 119 10.94 3.13 17.53
N VAL A 120 9.74 3.60 17.83
CA VAL A 120 9.48 4.58 18.86
C VAL A 120 8.40 4.09 19.81
N TYR A 121 8.63 4.27 21.10
CA TYR A 121 7.73 3.83 22.17
C TYR A 121 7.04 5.00 22.88
N THR A 122 7.65 6.17 22.83
CA THR A 122 7.20 7.35 23.57
C THR A 122 7.07 8.58 22.65
N PRO A 123 6.25 9.57 23.01
CA PRO A 123 6.18 10.84 22.28
C PRO A 123 7.53 11.55 22.16
N GLN A 124 8.39 11.43 23.17
CA GLN A 124 9.74 12.02 23.17
C GLN A 124 10.65 11.35 22.15
N GLU A 125 10.59 10.01 22.06
CA GLU A 125 11.33 9.26 21.04
C GLU A 125 10.83 9.58 19.63
N LEU A 126 9.51 9.77 19.46
CA LEU A 126 8.95 10.22 18.18
C LEU A 126 9.53 11.59 17.78
N GLN A 127 9.59 12.55 18.70
CA GLN A 127 10.19 13.85 18.41
C GLN A 127 11.66 13.72 18.01
N THR A 128 12.43 12.88 18.70
CA THR A 128 13.83 12.63 18.41
C THR A 128 14.00 12.01 17.01
N ALA A 129 13.19 11.01 16.67
CA ALA A 129 13.19 10.38 15.35
C ALA A 129 12.81 11.38 14.23
N LEU A 130 11.79 12.21 14.45
CA LEU A 130 11.40 13.26 13.52
C LEU A 130 12.50 14.32 13.33
N HIS A 131 13.21 14.67 14.40
CA HIS A 131 14.35 15.58 14.28
C HIS A 131 15.51 14.93 13.50
N LYS A 132 15.78 13.63 13.69
CA LYS A 132 16.76 12.87 12.92
C LYS A 132 16.46 12.88 11.43
N PHE A 133 15.18 12.73 11.08
CA PHE A 133 14.69 12.67 9.70
C PHE A 133 14.25 14.01 9.11
N ARG A 134 14.55 15.14 9.76
CA ARG A 134 14.09 16.47 9.32
C ARG A 134 14.53 16.88 7.91
N GLN A 135 15.60 16.27 7.39
CA GLN A 135 16.13 16.54 6.04
C GLN A 135 15.52 15.64 4.96
N LYS A 136 14.71 14.66 5.34
CA LYS A 136 13.98 13.80 4.41
C LYS A 136 12.83 14.55 3.77
N ASP A 137 12.45 14.16 2.57
CA ASP A 137 11.28 14.69 1.87
C ASP A 137 9.98 14.16 2.47
N LEU A 138 10.00 12.88 2.88
CA LEU A 138 8.82 12.18 3.39
C LEU A 138 9.17 11.31 4.60
N VAL A 139 8.39 11.45 5.68
CA VAL A 139 8.41 10.52 6.82
C VAL A 139 7.04 9.87 6.96
N LEU A 140 7.00 8.56 6.94
CA LEU A 140 5.79 7.77 7.11
C LEU A 140 5.80 7.09 8.47
N ILE A 141 4.71 7.27 9.23
CA ILE A 141 4.56 6.74 10.59
C ILE A 141 3.49 5.65 10.58
N ASP A 142 3.89 4.42 10.92
CA ASP A 142 2.98 3.30 11.21
C ASP A 142 2.55 3.35 12.66
N THR A 143 1.25 3.36 12.91
CA THR A 143 0.70 3.43 14.27
C THR A 143 0.05 2.11 14.67
N ALA A 144 0.05 1.83 15.98
CA ALA A 144 -0.72 0.72 16.54
C ALA A 144 -2.20 0.83 16.15
N GLY A 145 -2.80 -0.31 15.84
CA GLY A 145 -4.23 -0.37 15.58
C GLY A 145 -5.02 -0.01 16.85
N ARG A 146 -5.86 1.00 16.75
CA ARG A 146 -6.74 1.46 17.84
C ARG A 146 -8.18 1.38 17.42
N SER A 147 -9.03 0.85 18.31
CA SER A 147 -10.48 0.84 18.07
C SER A 147 -11.02 2.26 18.21
N GLN A 148 -11.73 2.73 17.19
CA GLN A 148 -12.42 4.03 17.23
C GLN A 148 -13.48 4.11 18.32
N HIS A 149 -13.95 2.96 18.83
CA HIS A 149 -14.94 2.87 19.91
C HIS A 149 -14.28 2.91 21.31
N ASN A 150 -12.95 2.89 21.39
CA ASN A 150 -12.21 2.99 22.64
C ASN A 150 -11.62 4.40 22.77
N GLU A 151 -12.34 5.28 23.45
CA GLU A 151 -11.96 6.68 23.64
C GLU A 151 -10.59 6.86 24.30
N PHE A 152 -10.25 5.98 25.27
CA PHE A 152 -8.96 6.04 25.93
C PHE A 152 -7.80 5.77 24.96
N GLN A 153 -7.92 4.72 24.15
CA GLN A 153 -6.92 4.39 23.13
C GLN A 153 -6.80 5.46 22.05
N MET A 154 -7.94 6.06 21.66
CA MET A 154 -7.94 7.14 20.70
C MET A 154 -7.27 8.40 21.26
N LYS A 155 -7.53 8.72 22.52
CA LYS A 155 -6.87 9.84 23.20
C LYS A 155 -5.36 9.63 23.29
N GLU A 156 -4.91 8.44 23.72
CA GLU A 156 -3.49 8.09 23.76
C GLU A 156 -2.80 8.28 22.40
N LEU A 157 -3.45 7.84 21.32
CA LEU A 157 -2.92 8.03 19.96
C LEU A 157 -2.88 9.51 19.56
N VAL A 158 -3.92 10.27 19.89
CA VAL A 158 -3.97 11.72 19.60
C VAL A 158 -2.88 12.45 20.36
N ASP A 159 -2.70 12.15 21.64
CA ASP A 159 -1.67 12.76 22.50
C ASP A 159 -0.26 12.40 22.00
N PHE A 160 -0.07 11.16 21.56
CA PHE A 160 1.18 10.70 20.94
C PHE A 160 1.51 11.48 19.66
N LEU A 161 0.54 11.64 18.77
CA LEU A 161 0.73 12.36 17.50
C LEU A 161 0.77 13.88 17.70
N ALA A 162 0.17 14.41 18.76
CA ALA A 162 0.21 15.83 19.10
C ALA A 162 1.62 16.30 19.51
N ALA A 163 2.55 15.36 19.76
CA ALA A 163 3.96 15.68 19.99
C ALA A 163 4.56 16.53 18.86
N ASN A 164 4.02 16.43 17.63
CA ASN A 164 4.44 17.29 16.54
C ASN A 164 3.23 17.76 15.70
N PRO A 165 2.93 19.07 15.64
CA PRO A 165 1.78 19.61 14.91
C PRO A 165 1.87 19.48 13.38
N ARG A 166 3.05 19.11 12.85
CA ARG A 166 3.26 18.88 11.40
C ARG A 166 2.84 17.50 10.93
N ILE A 167 2.43 16.61 11.85
CA ILE A 167 1.99 15.26 11.48
C ILE A 167 0.58 15.33 10.88
N GLU A 168 0.45 14.92 9.64
CA GLU A 168 -0.84 14.72 8.98
C GLU A 168 -1.38 13.31 9.25
N ARG A 169 -2.71 13.20 9.33
CA ARG A 169 -3.44 11.99 9.75
C ARG A 169 -4.43 11.57 8.68
#